data_2e13e3264136f416f9b4336c0eb4242c
#
_entry.id   2e13e3264136f416f9b4336c0eb4242c
#
_cell.length_a   1.000
_cell.length_b   1.000
_cell.length_c   1.000
_cell.angle_alpha   90.00
_cell.angle_beta   90.00
_cell.angle_gamma   90.00
#
_symmetry.space_group_name_H-M   'P 1'
#
loop_
_entity.id
_entity.type
_entity.pdbx_description
1 polymer ?
#
loop_
_entity_poly.entity_id
_entity_poly.type
_entity_poly.pdbx_seq_one_letter_code
_entity_poly.pdbx_strand_id
1 'polypeptide(L)'
;MLNQYKLLIFLMLNIFCLIFFFRCSSEKKINSEIEKIPLEIKFDRFDLKFASINKKAFQNFKKKYKFLFPSQFHDSIWMKRKDDSIQIMLQNEVNKVFPNINKLEVESENIYKHLKYYFPKTKVPKFLTLINNVDYQNKIIFADTIIL
;
A
#
# COMPACT_ATOMS: atom_id res chain seq x y z
N MET A 1 -1.78 -18.93 -61.65
CA MET A 1 -0.86 -19.09 -60.50
C MET A 1 -0.88 -17.87 -59.55
N LEU A 2 -0.77 -16.65 -60.03
CA LEU A 2 -0.70 -15.44 -59.15
C LEU A 2 -1.91 -15.24 -58.23
N ASN A 3 -3.10 -15.72 -58.63
CA ASN A 3 -4.35 -15.57 -57.88
C ASN A 3 -4.47 -16.55 -56.70
N GLN A 4 -3.86 -17.71 -56.78
CA GLN A 4 -3.86 -18.71 -55.69
C GLN A 4 -2.97 -18.28 -54.55
N TYR A 5 -1.81 -17.67 -54.80
CA TYR A 5 -0.93 -17.16 -53.74
C TYR A 5 -1.56 -15.99 -52.98
N LYS A 6 -2.30 -15.11 -53.67
CA LYS A 6 -3.04 -14.02 -53.03
C LYS A 6 -4.12 -14.52 -52.06
N LEU A 7 -4.84 -15.57 -52.47
CA LEU A 7 -5.84 -16.23 -51.63
C LEU A 7 -5.19 -16.87 -50.39
N LEU A 8 -4.06 -17.54 -50.60
CA LEU A 8 -3.33 -18.22 -49.50
C LEU A 8 -2.78 -17.20 -48.48
N ILE A 9 -2.22 -16.08 -48.93
CA ILE A 9 -1.74 -14.99 -48.07
C ILE A 9 -2.89 -14.36 -47.29
N PHE A 10 -4.03 -14.15 -47.94
CA PHE A 10 -5.24 -13.60 -47.28
C PHE A 10 -5.76 -14.57 -46.21
N LEU A 11 -5.75 -15.86 -46.46
CA LEU A 11 -6.18 -16.88 -45.49
C LEU A 11 -5.24 -16.95 -44.28
N MET A 12 -3.92 -16.93 -44.55
CA MET A 12 -2.90 -16.87 -43.48
C MET A 12 -3.01 -15.61 -42.61
N LEU A 13 -3.29 -14.47 -43.23
CA LEU A 13 -3.47 -13.20 -42.51
C LEU A 13 -4.71 -13.25 -41.60
N ASN A 14 -5.82 -13.86 -42.07
CA ASN A 14 -7.03 -14.05 -41.27
C ASN A 14 -6.80 -15.00 -40.08
N ILE A 15 -6.09 -16.11 -40.29
CA ILE A 15 -5.73 -17.05 -39.23
C ILE A 15 -4.83 -16.38 -38.21
N PHE A 16 -3.86 -15.58 -38.64
CA PHE A 16 -2.98 -14.83 -37.78
C PHE A 16 -3.78 -13.80 -36.90
N CYS A 17 -4.72 -13.05 -37.49
CA CYS A 17 -5.62 -12.17 -36.75
C CYS A 17 -6.46 -12.92 -35.71
N LEU A 18 -7.03 -14.09 -36.06
CA LEU A 18 -7.85 -14.88 -35.13
C LEU A 18 -7.07 -15.30 -33.88
N ILE A 19 -5.79 -15.62 -33.99
CA ILE A 19 -4.93 -16.01 -32.84
C ILE A 19 -4.77 -14.87 -31.83
N PHE A 20 -4.76 -13.60 -32.27
CA PHE A 20 -4.67 -12.47 -31.39
C PHE A 20 -5.95 -12.22 -30.55
N PHE A 21 -7.12 -12.59 -31.06
CA PHE A 21 -8.38 -12.39 -30.34
C PHE A 21 -8.61 -13.42 -29.21
N PHE A 22 -7.93 -14.57 -29.22
CA PHE A 22 -8.11 -15.59 -28.17
C PHE A 22 -7.31 -15.33 -26.89
N ARG A 23 -6.40 -14.36 -26.86
CA ARG A 23 -5.57 -14.06 -25.67
C ARG A 23 -6.28 -13.31 -24.54
N CYS A 24 -7.45 -12.70 -24.80
CA CYS A 24 -8.11 -11.84 -23.80
C CYS A 24 -8.92 -12.60 -22.72
N SER A 25 -9.08 -13.92 -22.84
CA SER A 25 -9.89 -14.72 -21.91
C SER A 25 -9.16 -15.11 -20.62
N SER A 26 -7.82 -15.21 -20.65
CA SER A 26 -7.06 -15.68 -19.48
C SER A 26 -6.94 -14.63 -18.36
N GLU A 27 -6.88 -13.35 -18.69
CA GLU A 27 -6.75 -12.28 -17.69
C GLU A 27 -7.99 -12.18 -16.77
N LYS A 28 -9.19 -12.32 -17.33
CA LYS A 28 -10.43 -12.31 -16.53
C LYS A 28 -10.50 -13.45 -15.53
N LYS A 29 -10.02 -14.62 -15.90
CA LYS A 29 -9.98 -15.79 -15.02
C LYS A 29 -8.98 -15.57 -13.89
N ILE A 30 -7.77 -15.10 -14.20
CA ILE A 30 -6.73 -14.80 -13.21
C ILE A 30 -7.23 -13.75 -12.22
N ASN A 31 -7.81 -12.65 -12.69
CA ASN A 31 -8.34 -11.61 -11.80
C ASN A 31 -9.42 -12.17 -10.86
N SER A 32 -10.32 -13.04 -11.34
CA SER A 32 -11.33 -13.65 -10.50
C SER A 32 -10.76 -14.62 -9.45
N GLU A 33 -9.62 -15.25 -9.71
CA GLU A 33 -8.93 -16.11 -8.75
C GLU A 33 -8.20 -15.26 -7.69
N ILE A 34 -7.59 -14.15 -8.10
CA ILE A 34 -6.92 -13.19 -7.20
C ILE A 34 -7.92 -12.55 -6.23
N GLU A 35 -9.08 -12.14 -6.73
CA GLU A 35 -10.15 -11.56 -5.89
C GLU A 35 -10.62 -12.49 -4.77
N LYS A 36 -10.61 -13.81 -4.99
CA LYS A 36 -11.01 -14.81 -4.00
C LYS A 36 -9.99 -15.06 -2.89
N ILE A 37 -8.76 -14.50 -2.99
CA ILE A 37 -7.75 -14.66 -1.96
C ILE A 37 -8.22 -13.94 -0.69
N PRO A 38 -8.41 -14.66 0.44
CA PRO A 38 -8.84 -14.04 1.67
C PRO A 38 -7.71 -13.22 2.27
N LEU A 39 -7.82 -11.92 2.15
CA LEU A 39 -6.86 -10.96 2.67
C LEU A 39 -7.60 -9.68 3.03
N GLU A 40 -7.34 -9.17 4.22
CA GLU A 40 -7.77 -7.85 4.66
C GLU A 40 -6.54 -7.09 5.15
N ILE A 41 -6.36 -5.88 4.64
CA ILE A 41 -5.29 -4.98 5.07
C ILE A 41 -5.89 -3.79 5.80
N LYS A 42 -5.39 -3.55 7.01
CA LYS A 42 -5.72 -2.38 7.82
C LYS A 42 -4.47 -1.61 8.16
N PHE A 43 -4.59 -0.30 8.05
CA PHE A 43 -3.53 0.61 8.46
C PHE A 43 -3.71 1.02 9.91
N ASP A 44 -2.65 0.90 10.68
CA ASP A 44 -2.60 1.47 12.03
C ASP A 44 -2.33 2.98 11.91
N ARG A 45 -3.34 3.81 12.17
CA ARG A 45 -3.27 5.28 12.15
C ARG A 45 -2.49 5.78 13.36
N PHE A 46 -1.17 5.51 13.36
CA PHE A 46 -0.29 6.01 14.41
C PHE A 46 -0.29 7.54 14.47
N ASP A 47 -0.34 8.21 13.32
CA ASP A 47 -0.43 9.67 13.23
C ASP A 47 -1.56 10.25 14.12
N LEU A 48 -2.78 9.73 13.99
CA LEU A 48 -3.92 10.17 14.79
C LEU A 48 -3.79 9.79 16.26
N LYS A 49 -3.32 8.56 16.52
CA LYS A 49 -3.13 8.07 17.89
C LYS A 49 -2.06 8.85 18.62
N PHE A 50 -0.96 9.19 17.96
CA PHE A 50 0.11 10.00 18.55
C PHE A 50 -0.37 11.44 18.80
N ALA A 51 -1.09 12.05 17.86
CA ALA A 51 -1.62 13.39 18.03
C ALA A 51 -2.58 13.51 19.23
N SER A 52 -3.35 12.47 19.52
CA SER A 52 -4.35 12.47 20.59
C SER A 52 -3.86 11.96 21.94
N ILE A 53 -2.63 11.39 22.02
CA ILE A 53 -2.14 10.77 23.26
C ILE A 53 -1.92 11.79 24.36
N ASN A 54 -2.35 11.45 25.57
CA ASN A 54 -2.04 12.25 26.76
C ASN A 54 -0.80 11.72 27.50
N LYS A 55 -0.24 12.54 28.38
CA LYS A 55 0.98 12.23 29.13
C LYS A 55 0.85 10.95 29.97
N LYS A 56 -0.35 10.69 30.56
CA LYS A 56 -0.57 9.50 31.41
C LYS A 56 -0.53 8.19 30.60
N ALA A 57 -1.07 8.21 29.38
CA ALA A 57 -1.12 7.03 28.51
C ALA A 57 0.16 6.85 27.68
N PHE A 58 1.04 7.84 27.62
CA PHE A 58 2.21 7.85 26.74
C PHE A 58 3.17 6.67 26.99
N GLN A 59 3.39 6.26 28.25
CA GLN A 59 4.27 5.13 28.56
C GLN A 59 3.78 3.82 27.94
N ASN A 60 2.49 3.53 28.04
CA ASN A 60 1.90 2.33 27.43
C ASN A 60 1.90 2.42 25.90
N PHE A 61 1.67 3.59 25.37
CA PHE A 61 1.76 3.86 23.93
C PHE A 61 3.18 3.64 23.41
N LYS A 62 4.20 4.18 24.09
CA LYS A 62 5.61 3.98 23.74
C LYS A 62 6.02 2.50 23.77
N LYS A 63 5.53 1.72 24.75
CA LYS A 63 5.77 0.28 24.79
C LYS A 63 5.20 -0.45 23.56
N LYS A 64 3.99 -0.06 23.14
CA LYS A 64 3.32 -0.65 21.96
C LYS A 64 4.05 -0.36 20.65
N TYR A 65 4.59 0.85 20.51
CA TYR A 65 5.28 1.33 19.31
C TYR A 65 6.79 1.53 19.54
N LYS A 66 7.42 0.63 20.32
CA LYS A 66 8.80 0.77 20.77
C LYS A 66 9.79 1.08 19.63
N PHE A 67 9.56 0.52 18.46
CA PHE A 67 10.39 0.69 17.27
C PHE A 67 10.38 2.13 16.71
N LEU A 68 9.36 2.95 17.03
CA LEU A 68 9.27 4.36 16.64
C LEU A 68 9.88 5.31 17.68
N PHE A 69 10.21 4.81 18.87
CA PHE A 69 10.70 5.62 19.98
C PHE A 69 12.09 5.16 20.42
N PRO A 70 13.18 5.57 19.71
CA PRO A 70 14.53 5.24 20.12
C PRO A 70 14.81 5.63 21.57
N SER A 71 15.49 4.76 22.31
CA SER A 71 15.72 4.90 23.75
C SER A 71 16.60 6.09 24.15
N GLN A 72 17.39 6.58 23.19
CA GLN A 72 18.25 7.75 23.38
C GLN A 72 17.50 9.07 23.59
N PHE A 73 16.21 9.12 23.25
CA PHE A 73 15.41 10.31 23.37
C PHE A 73 14.50 10.24 24.60
N HIS A 74 14.55 11.29 25.43
CA HIS A 74 13.68 11.42 26.60
C HIS A 74 12.21 11.65 26.18
N ASP A 75 11.27 11.17 26.99
CA ASP A 75 9.83 11.24 26.68
C ASP A 75 9.31 12.66 26.49
N SER A 76 9.92 13.63 27.18
CA SER A 76 9.56 15.05 27.04
C SER A 76 9.77 15.58 25.61
N ILE A 77 10.75 15.04 24.86
CA ILE A 77 11.00 15.44 23.48
C ILE A 77 9.82 15.04 22.60
N TRP A 78 9.28 13.84 22.80
CA TRP A 78 8.14 13.35 22.03
C TRP A 78 6.86 14.10 22.36
N MET A 79 6.64 14.41 23.65
CA MET A 79 5.49 15.21 24.08
C MET A 79 5.57 16.63 23.53
N LYS A 80 6.77 17.26 23.59
CA LYS A 80 6.99 18.58 22.99
C LYS A 80 6.75 18.56 21.47
N ARG A 81 7.25 17.52 20.77
CA ARG A 81 7.02 17.37 19.34
C ARG A 81 5.53 17.24 19.01
N LYS A 82 4.77 16.47 19.79
CA LYS A 82 3.32 16.31 19.60
C LYS A 82 2.59 17.65 19.68
N ASP A 83 3.01 18.50 20.61
CA ASP A 83 2.38 19.80 20.90
C ASP A 83 3.00 20.96 20.09
N ASP A 84 3.94 20.66 19.19
CA ASP A 84 4.58 21.62 18.31
C ASP A 84 3.59 22.16 17.25
N SER A 85 3.61 23.48 17.02
CA SER A 85 2.70 24.16 16.11
C SER A 85 2.79 23.66 14.67
N ILE A 86 4.00 23.33 14.21
CA ILE A 86 4.23 22.81 12.85
C ILE A 86 3.64 21.39 12.76
N GLN A 87 3.86 20.55 13.78
CA GLN A 87 3.30 19.20 13.82
C GLN A 87 1.76 19.22 13.82
N ILE A 88 1.15 20.13 14.56
CA ILE A 88 -0.31 20.32 14.59
C ILE A 88 -0.81 20.79 13.23
N MET A 89 -0.13 21.73 12.61
CA MET A 89 -0.48 22.22 11.27
C MET A 89 -0.40 21.10 10.22
N LEU A 90 0.67 20.32 10.23
CA LEU A 90 0.84 19.17 9.33
C LEU A 90 -0.27 18.13 9.56
N GLN A 91 -0.62 17.82 10.82
CA GLN A 91 -1.71 16.90 11.13
C GLN A 91 -3.05 17.40 10.57
N ASN A 92 -3.33 18.70 10.67
CA ASN A 92 -4.54 19.27 10.12
C ASN A 92 -4.60 19.19 8.60
N GLU A 93 -3.49 19.43 7.91
CA GLU A 93 -3.42 19.28 6.46
C GLU A 93 -3.58 17.80 6.03
N VAL A 94 -2.92 16.88 6.73
CA VAL A 94 -3.08 15.44 6.49
C VAL A 94 -4.53 15.01 6.68
N ASN A 95 -5.22 15.51 7.71
CA ASN A 95 -6.63 15.17 7.95
C ASN A 95 -7.57 15.70 6.86
N LYS A 96 -7.23 16.82 6.21
CA LYS A 96 -8.00 17.34 5.06
C LYS A 96 -7.82 16.47 3.82
N VAL A 97 -6.58 16.06 3.54
CA VAL A 97 -6.25 15.26 2.35
C VAL A 97 -6.65 13.79 2.54
N PHE A 98 -6.51 13.25 3.74
CA PHE A 98 -6.79 11.87 4.09
C PHE A 98 -7.79 11.77 5.24
N PRO A 99 -9.05 12.22 5.05
CA PRO A 99 -10.09 12.11 6.07
C PRO A 99 -10.36 10.64 6.44
N ASN A 100 -10.15 9.74 5.51
CA ASN A 100 -10.07 8.29 5.71
C ASN A 100 -9.02 7.70 4.78
N ILE A 101 -8.60 6.49 5.07
CA ILE A 101 -7.57 5.75 4.31
C ILE A 101 -8.12 4.50 3.63
N ASN A 102 -9.43 4.35 3.54
CA ASN A 102 -10.07 3.15 2.99
C ASN A 102 -9.57 2.84 1.56
N LYS A 103 -9.37 3.88 0.74
CA LYS A 103 -8.83 3.70 -0.61
C LYS A 103 -7.43 3.07 -0.58
N LEU A 104 -6.55 3.56 0.30
CA LEU A 104 -5.19 3.01 0.45
C LEU A 104 -5.22 1.56 0.97
N GLU A 105 -6.14 1.24 1.88
CA GLU A 105 -6.33 -0.12 2.37
C GLU A 105 -6.73 -1.06 1.23
N VAL A 106 -7.73 -0.69 0.43
CA VAL A 106 -8.18 -1.47 -0.73
C VAL A 106 -7.10 -1.62 -1.80
N GLU A 107 -6.38 -0.55 -2.13
CA GLU A 107 -5.30 -0.60 -3.12
C GLU A 107 -4.14 -1.50 -2.63
N SER A 108 -3.76 -1.37 -1.36
CA SER A 108 -2.74 -2.23 -0.75
C SER A 108 -3.18 -3.69 -0.71
N GLU A 109 -4.43 -3.95 -0.36
CA GLU A 109 -5.01 -5.30 -0.37
C GLU A 109 -4.93 -5.93 -1.77
N ASN A 110 -5.30 -5.18 -2.81
CA ASN A 110 -5.20 -5.65 -4.19
C ASN A 110 -3.75 -5.97 -4.59
N ILE A 111 -2.80 -5.12 -4.24
CA ILE A 111 -1.38 -5.37 -4.50
C ILE A 111 -0.93 -6.68 -3.82
N TYR A 112 -1.27 -6.87 -2.54
CA TYR A 112 -0.84 -8.06 -1.81
C TYR A 112 -1.61 -9.33 -2.19
N LYS A 113 -2.85 -9.24 -2.69
CA LYS A 113 -3.55 -10.37 -3.31
C LYS A 113 -2.81 -10.84 -4.57
N HIS A 114 -2.39 -9.91 -5.44
CA HIS A 114 -1.57 -10.24 -6.61
C HIS A 114 -0.22 -10.84 -6.21
N LEU A 115 0.46 -10.24 -5.23
CA LEU A 115 1.72 -10.77 -4.72
C LEU A 115 1.57 -12.19 -4.17
N LYS A 116 0.51 -12.48 -3.41
CA LYS A 116 0.24 -13.82 -2.89
C LYS A 116 -0.12 -14.83 -3.98
N TYR A 117 -0.81 -14.39 -5.03
CA TYR A 117 -1.15 -15.25 -6.16
C TYR A 117 0.12 -15.74 -6.89
N TYR A 118 1.00 -14.80 -7.24
CA TYR A 118 2.23 -15.14 -7.94
C TYR A 118 3.35 -15.64 -7.03
N PHE A 119 3.37 -15.22 -5.78
CA PHE A 119 4.36 -15.54 -4.77
C PHE A 119 3.70 -15.97 -3.46
N PRO A 120 3.21 -17.21 -3.35
CA PRO A 120 2.39 -17.67 -2.20
C PRO A 120 3.07 -17.51 -0.84
N LYS A 121 4.40 -17.50 -0.80
CA LYS A 121 5.18 -17.33 0.43
C LYS A 121 5.30 -15.87 0.90
N THR A 122 4.76 -14.91 0.15
CA THR A 122 4.79 -13.49 0.50
C THR A 122 4.10 -13.25 1.83
N LYS A 123 4.81 -12.64 2.76
CA LYS A 123 4.26 -12.18 4.04
C LYS A 123 3.64 -10.80 3.86
N VAL A 124 2.49 -10.60 4.46
CA VAL A 124 1.84 -9.28 4.49
C VAL A 124 2.42 -8.50 5.67
N PRO A 125 3.01 -7.33 5.44
CA PRO A 125 3.55 -6.51 6.52
C PRO A 125 2.42 -5.83 7.31
N LYS A 126 2.78 -5.23 8.44
CA LYS A 126 1.91 -4.29 9.14
C LYS A 126 2.06 -2.93 8.49
N PHE A 127 0.94 -2.28 8.20
CA PHE A 127 0.91 -0.92 7.67
C PHE A 127 0.70 0.08 8.79
N LEU A 128 1.47 1.13 8.76
CA LEU A 128 1.41 2.20 9.75
C LEU A 128 1.48 3.55 9.06
N THR A 129 0.70 4.53 9.53
CA THR A 129 0.81 5.91 9.05
C THR A 129 1.50 6.77 10.08
N LEU A 130 2.42 7.60 9.62
CA LEU A 130 3.08 8.59 10.48
C LEU A 130 3.28 9.90 9.73
N ILE A 131 3.39 11.00 10.45
CA ILE A 131 3.78 12.29 9.90
C ILE A 131 5.26 12.48 10.17
N ASN A 132 6.06 12.43 9.11
CA ASN A 132 7.47 12.74 9.17
C ASN A 132 7.71 14.21 8.78
N ASN A 133 8.85 14.78 9.21
CA ASN A 133 9.27 16.12 8.82
C ASN A 133 9.61 16.11 7.32
N VAL A 134 8.63 16.48 6.51
CA VAL A 134 8.68 16.68 5.06
C VAL A 134 9.95 16.12 4.37
N ASP A 135 10.13 14.80 4.47
CA ASP A 135 11.19 14.13 3.72
C ASP A 135 10.61 13.67 2.38
N TYR A 136 10.84 14.46 1.34
CA TYR A 136 10.37 14.15 -0.02
C TYR A 136 11.00 12.91 -0.62
N GLN A 137 12.12 12.45 -0.08
CA GLN A 137 12.85 11.29 -0.60
C GLN A 137 12.33 9.97 -0.03
N ASN A 138 11.84 9.98 1.22
CA ASN A 138 11.41 8.78 1.93
C ASN A 138 9.91 8.83 2.28
N LYS A 139 9.08 8.70 1.24
CA LYS A 139 7.61 8.66 1.41
C LYS A 139 7.10 7.33 1.96
N ILE A 140 7.84 6.25 1.68
CA ILE A 140 7.52 4.89 2.12
C ILE A 140 8.79 4.30 2.72
N ILE A 141 8.71 3.84 3.95
CA ILE A 141 9.83 3.26 4.68
C ILE A 141 9.49 1.80 5.01
N PHE A 142 10.37 0.90 4.64
CA PHE A 142 10.31 -0.50 5.05
C PHE A 142 11.17 -0.68 6.29
N ALA A 143 10.58 -1.16 7.37
CA ALA A 143 11.26 -1.50 8.60
C ALA A 143 10.92 -2.93 8.98
N ASP A 144 11.74 -3.89 8.55
CA ASP A 144 11.55 -5.33 8.71
C ASP A 144 10.19 -5.78 8.14
N THR A 145 9.21 -6.04 8.98
CA THR A 145 7.86 -6.49 8.60
C THR A 145 6.81 -5.36 8.63
N ILE A 146 7.26 -4.10 8.69
CA ILE A 146 6.40 -2.92 8.83
C ILE A 146 6.62 -1.98 7.64
N ILE A 147 5.55 -1.44 7.10
CA ILE A 147 5.56 -0.34 6.12
C ILE A 147 5.03 0.92 6.81
N LEU A 148 5.82 1.98 6.74
CA LEU A 148 5.53 3.29 7.34
C LEU A 148 5.17 4.29 6.26
#